data_cae2bed86374184063bc64e1274734dd
#
_entry.id   cae2bed86374184063bc64e1274734dd
#
_cell.length_a   1.000
_cell.length_b   1.000
_cell.length_c   1.000
_cell.angle_alpha   90.00
_cell.angle_beta   90.00
_cell.angle_gamma   90.00
#
_symmetry.space_group_name_H-M   'P 1'
#
loop_
_entity.id
_entity.type
_entity.pdbx_description
1 polymer ?
#
loop_
_entity_poly.entity_id
_entity_poly.type
_entity_poly.pdbx_seq_one_letter_code
_entity_poly.pdbx_strand_id
1 'polypeptide(L)'
;KGNEWRFGMKCHIGVDAGSGLVHTITVTAANVHDVTQAANLLREDDEVMYGDSGYLGIQKRPEITENENFAKIDYRINRRPGKLPRVSDNAIDWERYIENRKSSVRCKVEHAFRIIKCQFGYRKTAYRGLKKNENRLYAMFACANLYSPAIAGRKLSTT
;
A
#
# COMPACT_ATOMS: atom_id res chain seq x y z
N LYS A 1 0.80 6.98 17.65
CA LYS A 1 -0.65 7.23 17.67
C LYS A 1 -0.94 7.95 18.99
N GLY A 2 -1.53 9.13 18.96
CA GLY A 2 -1.55 10.04 20.11
C GLY A 2 -0.19 10.74 20.32
N ASN A 3 0.06 11.34 21.46
CA ASN A 3 1.30 12.06 21.79
C ASN A 3 2.48 11.16 22.17
N GLU A 4 2.45 9.87 21.85
CA GLU A 4 3.55 8.96 22.15
C GLU A 4 4.58 8.90 21.02
N TRP A 5 5.84 9.21 21.33
CA TRP A 5 6.98 9.01 20.46
C TRP A 5 7.32 7.51 20.43
N ARG A 6 7.23 6.89 19.25
CA ARG A 6 7.59 5.48 19.06
C ARG A 6 8.81 5.38 18.18
N PHE A 7 9.89 4.80 18.70
CA PHE A 7 11.00 4.35 17.88
C PHE A 7 10.58 3.10 17.10
N GLY A 8 10.79 3.12 15.80
CA GLY A 8 10.43 1.97 14.98
C GLY A 8 10.74 2.19 13.51
N MET A 9 10.33 1.22 12.71
CA MET A 9 10.40 1.26 11.25
C MET A 9 9.01 1.23 10.68
N LYS A 10 8.86 1.86 9.52
CA LYS A 10 7.71 1.71 8.64
C LYS A 10 8.11 0.87 7.44
N CYS A 11 7.23 0.00 7.02
CA CYS A 11 7.33 -0.72 5.76
C CYS A 11 6.24 -0.22 4.84
N HIS A 12 6.65 0.30 3.71
CA HIS A 12 5.78 0.75 2.62
C HIS A 12 5.82 -0.31 1.53
N ILE A 13 4.70 -0.68 0.95
CA ILE A 13 4.62 -1.67 -0.11
C ILE A 13 3.75 -1.19 -1.26
N GLY A 14 4.21 -1.46 -2.48
CA GLY A 14 3.41 -1.41 -3.69
C GLY A 14 2.81 -2.78 -3.96
N VAL A 15 1.50 -2.84 -4.18
CA VAL A 15 0.75 -4.07 -4.40
C VAL A 15 -0.06 -3.93 -5.68
N ASP A 16 0.08 -4.88 -6.56
CA ASP A 16 -0.70 -4.93 -7.79
C ASP A 16 -2.19 -5.06 -7.52
N ALA A 17 -2.98 -4.15 -8.08
CA ALA A 17 -4.41 -4.05 -7.83
C ALA A 17 -5.21 -5.23 -8.41
N GLY A 18 -4.70 -5.92 -9.41
CA GLY A 18 -5.30 -7.11 -10.00
C GLY A 18 -5.03 -8.36 -9.16
N SER A 19 -3.77 -8.74 -9.05
CA SER A 19 -3.33 -9.99 -8.42
C SER A 19 -3.22 -9.93 -6.90
N GLY A 20 -3.00 -8.75 -6.32
CA GLY A 20 -2.69 -8.58 -4.90
C GLY A 20 -1.26 -8.96 -4.52
N LEU A 21 -0.37 -9.13 -5.50
CA LEU A 21 1.03 -9.44 -5.27
C LEU A 21 1.83 -8.17 -4.94
N VAL A 22 2.75 -8.29 -4.01
CA VAL A 22 3.68 -7.21 -3.66
C VAL A 22 4.78 -7.13 -4.71
N HIS A 23 4.96 -5.99 -5.34
CA HIS A 23 5.99 -5.76 -6.36
C HIS A 23 7.12 -4.85 -5.87
N THR A 24 6.85 -3.94 -4.93
CA THR A 24 7.85 -2.99 -4.43
C THR A 24 7.76 -2.88 -2.91
N ILE A 25 8.91 -2.74 -2.27
CA ILE A 25 9.01 -2.59 -0.82
C ILE A 25 10.01 -1.48 -0.52
N THR A 26 9.70 -0.62 0.44
CA THR A 26 10.62 0.37 0.98
C THR A 26 10.48 0.41 2.50
N VAL A 27 11.62 0.42 3.21
CA VAL A 27 11.65 0.48 4.66
C VAL A 27 12.29 1.78 5.12
N THR A 28 11.59 2.51 5.98
CA THR A 28 12.04 3.79 6.50
C THR A 28 11.99 3.84 8.02
N ALA A 29 12.59 4.86 8.61
CA ALA A 29 12.36 5.19 10.01
C ALA A 29 10.89 5.62 10.22
N ALA A 30 10.36 5.40 11.42
CA ALA A 30 8.95 5.62 11.74
C ALA A 30 8.48 7.08 11.60
N ASN A 31 9.39 8.04 11.65
CA ASN A 31 9.12 9.47 11.50
C ASN A 31 8.98 9.94 10.05
N VAL A 32 9.32 9.10 9.06
CA VAL A 32 9.19 9.45 7.65
C VAL A 32 7.72 9.44 7.23
N HIS A 33 7.28 10.47 6.52
CA HIS A 33 5.91 10.57 6.02
C HIS A 33 5.68 9.63 4.83
N ASP A 34 4.55 8.95 4.81
CA ASP A 34 4.22 7.93 3.80
C ASP A 34 4.21 8.51 2.38
N VAL A 35 3.69 9.73 2.20
CA VAL A 35 3.64 10.41 0.90
C VAL A 35 5.03 10.65 0.29
N THR A 36 6.09 10.77 1.11
CA THR A 36 7.46 10.96 0.59
C THR A 36 8.04 9.68 -0.01
N GLN A 37 7.45 8.53 0.28
CA GLN A 37 7.89 7.25 -0.22
C GLN A 37 7.09 6.78 -1.45
N ALA A 38 6.10 7.55 -1.85
CA ALA A 38 5.20 7.17 -2.93
C ALA A 38 5.93 6.93 -4.25
N ALA A 39 6.84 7.84 -4.65
CA ALA A 39 7.63 7.68 -5.87
C ALA A 39 8.48 6.39 -5.88
N ASN A 40 8.95 5.94 -4.70
CA ASN A 40 9.71 4.70 -4.57
C ASN A 40 8.86 3.43 -4.68
N LEU A 41 7.53 3.56 -4.62
CA LEU A 41 6.60 2.45 -4.71
C LEU A 41 5.97 2.32 -6.09
N LEU A 42 5.95 3.39 -6.88
CA LEU A 42 5.40 3.44 -8.22
C LEU A 42 6.33 2.76 -9.22
N ARG A 43 5.74 2.20 -10.25
CA ARG A 43 6.40 1.63 -11.42
C ARG A 43 6.11 2.49 -12.64
N GLU A 44 6.97 2.43 -13.63
CA GLU A 44 6.81 3.22 -14.86
C GLU A 44 5.59 2.81 -15.71
N ASP A 45 5.12 1.57 -15.51
CA ASP A 45 3.97 0.98 -16.19
C ASP A 45 2.66 1.08 -15.39
N ASP A 46 2.67 1.77 -14.23
CA ASP A 46 1.45 1.99 -13.45
C ASP A 46 0.52 3.01 -14.14
N GLU A 47 -0.73 2.63 -14.38
CA GLU A 47 -1.76 3.53 -14.93
C GLU A 47 -2.63 4.16 -13.82
N VAL A 48 -2.84 3.44 -12.72
CA VAL A 48 -3.72 3.85 -11.62
C VAL A 48 -3.08 3.54 -10.27
N MET A 49 -3.05 4.52 -9.38
CA MET A 49 -2.59 4.33 -8.00
C MET A 49 -3.72 4.54 -7.00
N TYR A 50 -3.96 3.55 -6.15
CA TYR A 50 -4.88 3.64 -5.01
C TYR A 50 -4.10 3.88 -3.72
N GLY A 51 -4.42 4.95 -2.99
CA GLY A 51 -3.77 5.28 -1.73
C GLY A 51 -4.77 5.66 -0.63
N ASP A 52 -4.33 5.59 0.61
CA ASP A 52 -5.09 6.12 1.73
C ASP A 52 -4.93 7.64 1.85
N SER A 53 -5.59 8.25 2.82
CA SER A 53 -5.53 9.69 3.04
C SER A 53 -4.15 10.22 3.45
N GLY A 54 -3.19 9.35 3.78
CA GLY A 54 -1.80 9.71 4.04
C GLY A 54 -1.05 10.15 2.78
N TYR A 55 -1.57 9.75 1.61
CA TYR A 55 -1.01 10.12 0.29
C TYR A 55 -1.69 11.34 -0.34
N LEU A 56 -2.57 12.05 0.38
CA LEU A 56 -3.18 13.28 -0.13
C LEU A 56 -2.10 14.32 -0.50
N GLY A 57 -2.23 14.87 -1.70
CA GLY A 57 -1.27 15.85 -2.25
C GLY A 57 -0.08 15.24 -2.99
N ILE A 58 -0.04 13.92 -3.18
CA ILE A 58 1.01 13.22 -3.95
C ILE A 58 1.21 13.84 -5.34
N GLN A 59 0.14 14.19 -6.04
CA GLN A 59 0.15 14.75 -7.40
C GLN A 59 0.90 16.09 -7.51
N LYS A 60 1.14 16.78 -6.38
CA LYS A 60 1.80 18.09 -6.33
C LYS A 60 3.29 17.99 -5.97
N ARG A 61 3.77 16.78 -5.77
CA ARG A 61 5.17 16.58 -5.35
C ARG A 61 6.11 16.63 -6.55
N PRO A 62 7.29 17.27 -6.40
CA PRO A 62 8.27 17.36 -7.47
C PRO A 62 8.64 15.99 -8.06
N GLU A 63 8.84 14.97 -7.18
CA GLU A 63 9.23 13.62 -7.58
C GLU A 63 8.19 12.95 -8.50
N ILE A 64 6.94 13.43 -8.46
CA ILE A 64 5.85 12.95 -9.30
C ILE A 64 5.69 13.82 -10.56
N THR A 65 5.73 15.15 -10.39
CA THR A 65 5.49 16.08 -11.50
C THR A 65 6.63 16.15 -12.51
N GLU A 66 7.86 15.90 -12.05
CA GLU A 66 9.06 15.92 -12.89
C GLU A 66 9.26 14.58 -13.68
N ASN A 67 8.57 13.52 -13.29
CA ASN A 67 8.61 12.24 -13.98
C ASN A 67 7.37 12.11 -14.89
N GLU A 68 7.59 12.09 -16.21
CA GLU A 68 6.50 12.03 -17.20
C GLU A 68 5.59 10.81 -17.06
N ASN A 69 6.12 9.65 -16.64
CA ASN A 69 5.33 8.45 -16.43
C ASN A 69 4.45 8.59 -15.18
N PHE A 70 5.02 9.09 -14.09
CA PHE A 70 4.26 9.28 -12.84
C PHE A 70 3.22 10.39 -12.94
N ALA A 71 3.50 11.45 -13.71
CA ALA A 71 2.54 12.55 -13.93
C ALA A 71 1.26 12.10 -14.66
N LYS A 72 1.31 11.01 -15.43
CA LYS A 72 0.17 10.44 -16.18
C LYS A 72 -0.71 9.50 -15.36
N ILE A 73 -0.26 9.06 -14.18
CA ILE A 73 -0.98 8.11 -13.34
C ILE A 73 -2.29 8.72 -12.82
N ASP A 74 -3.38 7.96 -12.86
CA ASP A 74 -4.64 8.31 -12.22
C ASP A 74 -4.57 8.02 -10.72
N TYR A 75 -4.41 9.08 -9.90
CA TYR A 75 -4.26 8.96 -8.44
C TYR A 75 -5.61 8.93 -7.74
N ARG A 76 -6.06 7.77 -7.29
CA ARG A 76 -7.31 7.53 -6.57
C ARG A 76 -7.10 7.45 -5.07
N ILE A 77 -6.80 8.60 -4.45
CA ILE A 77 -6.55 8.68 -3.02
C ILE A 77 -7.87 8.79 -2.24
N ASN A 78 -8.01 8.02 -1.15
CA ASN A 78 -9.15 8.11 -0.27
C ASN A 78 -9.21 9.47 0.45
N ARG A 79 -10.40 10.04 0.55
CA ARG A 79 -10.65 11.23 1.38
C ARG A 79 -10.66 10.86 2.87
N ARG A 80 -10.38 11.84 3.72
CA ARG A 80 -10.54 11.64 5.17
C ARG A 80 -12.03 11.45 5.50
N PRO A 81 -12.42 10.44 6.29
CA PRO A 81 -13.83 10.12 6.54
C PRO A 81 -14.66 11.31 7.06
N GLY A 82 -14.07 12.17 7.90
CA GLY A 82 -14.75 13.34 8.44
C GLY A 82 -14.98 14.49 7.44
N LYS A 83 -14.52 14.36 6.21
CA LYS A 83 -14.73 15.35 5.12
C LYS A 83 -15.75 14.90 4.08
N LEU A 84 -16.38 13.76 4.27
CA LEU A 84 -17.48 13.31 3.43
C LEU A 84 -18.76 14.04 3.84
N PRO A 85 -19.53 14.58 2.88
CA PRO A 85 -20.81 15.22 3.19
C PRO A 85 -21.78 14.21 3.81
N ARG A 86 -22.65 14.66 4.71
CA ARG A 86 -23.78 13.88 5.19
C ARG A 86 -24.90 13.96 4.16
N VAL A 87 -25.33 12.82 3.66
CA VAL A 87 -26.44 12.73 2.71
C VAL A 87 -27.72 12.39 3.48
N SER A 88 -28.87 12.91 3.04
CA SER A 88 -30.18 12.55 3.60
C SER A 88 -30.49 11.07 3.41
N ASP A 89 -31.26 10.48 4.35
CA ASP A 89 -31.48 9.03 4.45
C ASP A 89 -32.04 8.36 3.18
N ASN A 90 -32.59 9.13 2.24
CA ASN A 90 -33.23 8.60 1.03
C ASN A 90 -32.42 8.82 -0.27
N ALA A 91 -31.20 9.37 -0.19
CA ALA A 91 -30.36 9.62 -1.36
C ALA A 91 -29.22 8.62 -1.44
N ILE A 92 -28.90 8.16 -2.66
CA ILE A 92 -27.73 7.32 -2.89
C ILE A 92 -26.48 8.18 -2.67
N ASP A 93 -25.67 7.80 -1.69
CA ASP A 93 -24.40 8.46 -1.40
C ASP A 93 -23.31 7.97 -2.36
N TRP A 94 -23.28 8.54 -3.55
CA TRP A 94 -22.31 8.20 -4.58
C TRP A 94 -20.86 8.47 -4.14
N GLU A 95 -20.62 9.51 -3.36
CA GLU A 95 -19.28 9.81 -2.87
C GLU A 95 -18.79 8.71 -1.92
N ARG A 96 -19.65 8.29 -1.00
CA ARG A 96 -19.33 7.17 -0.09
C ARG A 96 -19.17 5.85 -0.85
N TYR A 97 -20.00 5.61 -1.86
CA TYR A 97 -19.84 4.43 -2.71
C TYR A 97 -18.48 4.40 -3.40
N ILE A 98 -18.05 5.53 -4.00
CA ILE A 98 -16.74 5.64 -4.66
C ILE A 98 -15.62 5.43 -3.65
N GLU A 99 -15.68 6.04 -2.47
CA GLU A 99 -14.67 5.86 -1.43
C GLU A 99 -14.59 4.40 -0.93
N ASN A 100 -15.73 3.72 -0.81
CA ASN A 100 -15.78 2.30 -0.46
C ASN A 100 -15.14 1.43 -1.56
N ARG A 101 -15.36 1.75 -2.84
CA ARG A 101 -14.72 1.04 -3.96
C ARG A 101 -13.20 1.21 -3.94
N LYS A 102 -12.69 2.43 -3.71
CA LYS A 102 -11.25 2.68 -3.52
C LYS A 102 -10.70 1.86 -2.35
N SER A 103 -11.39 1.86 -1.22
CA SER A 103 -11.00 1.10 -0.02
C SER A 103 -10.98 -0.40 -0.28
N SER A 104 -11.92 -0.93 -1.06
CA SER A 104 -11.96 -2.34 -1.43
C SER A 104 -10.71 -2.78 -2.22
N VAL A 105 -10.22 -1.95 -3.15
CA VAL A 105 -8.96 -2.23 -3.85
C VAL A 105 -7.78 -2.16 -2.88
N ARG A 106 -7.73 -1.13 -2.04
CA ARG A 106 -6.65 -0.90 -1.07
C ARG A 106 -6.53 -2.03 -0.02
N CYS A 107 -7.62 -2.74 0.29
CA CYS A 107 -7.58 -3.90 1.19
C CYS A 107 -6.54 -4.96 0.78
N LYS A 108 -6.13 -5.04 -0.48
CA LYS A 108 -5.09 -5.97 -0.94
C LYS A 108 -3.75 -5.73 -0.26
N VAL A 109 -3.42 -4.48 0.05
CA VAL A 109 -2.23 -4.11 0.85
C VAL A 109 -2.33 -4.71 2.26
N GLU A 110 -3.49 -4.62 2.89
CA GLU A 110 -3.73 -5.18 4.22
C GLU A 110 -3.63 -6.71 4.21
N HIS A 111 -4.06 -7.36 3.13
CA HIS A 111 -3.90 -8.81 2.94
C HIS A 111 -2.43 -9.24 2.93
N ALA A 112 -1.56 -8.54 2.19
CA ALA A 112 -0.13 -8.83 2.16
C ALA A 112 0.49 -8.71 3.57
N PHE A 113 0.17 -7.62 4.30
CA PHE A 113 0.62 -7.48 5.69
C PHE A 113 0.04 -8.55 6.62
N ARG A 114 -1.20 -8.98 6.42
CA ARG A 114 -1.80 -10.06 7.21
C ARG A 114 -1.03 -11.37 7.06
N ILE A 115 -0.62 -11.72 5.85
CA ILE A 115 0.16 -12.94 5.60
C ILE A 115 1.44 -12.91 6.44
N ILE A 116 2.25 -11.86 6.34
CA ILE A 116 3.51 -11.82 7.10
C ILE A 116 3.32 -11.74 8.61
N LYS A 117 2.26 -11.07 9.08
CA LYS A 117 2.00 -10.95 10.52
C LYS A 117 1.38 -12.21 11.12
N CYS A 118 0.39 -12.80 10.47
CA CYS A 118 -0.39 -13.91 11.00
C CYS A 118 0.20 -15.27 10.60
N GLN A 119 0.62 -15.44 9.34
CA GLN A 119 1.12 -16.72 8.85
C GLN A 119 2.61 -16.88 9.14
N PHE A 120 3.41 -15.82 8.94
CA PHE A 120 4.86 -15.87 9.13
C PHE A 120 5.33 -15.33 10.49
N GLY A 121 4.39 -14.93 11.36
CA GLY A 121 4.68 -14.54 12.74
C GLY A 121 5.52 -13.26 12.89
N TYR A 122 5.48 -12.34 11.92
CA TYR A 122 6.21 -11.08 12.01
C TYR A 122 5.58 -10.16 13.05
N ARG A 123 6.14 -10.09 14.24
CA ARG A 123 5.62 -9.26 15.35
C ARG A 123 6.44 -7.99 15.59
N LYS A 124 7.75 -8.07 15.39
CA LYS A 124 8.70 -6.97 15.65
C LYS A 124 9.95 -7.10 14.79
N THR A 125 10.70 -6.01 14.71
CA THR A 125 12.05 -6.01 14.13
C THR A 125 12.97 -6.95 14.90
N ALA A 126 13.77 -7.75 14.17
CA ALA A 126 14.68 -8.74 14.77
C ALA A 126 16.14 -8.31 14.70
N TYR A 127 16.47 -7.40 13.78
CA TYR A 127 17.85 -7.01 13.53
C TYR A 127 18.09 -5.54 13.85
N ARG A 128 19.35 -5.18 14.15
CA ARG A 128 19.76 -3.79 14.22
C ARG A 128 19.94 -3.21 12.82
N GLY A 129 19.44 -1.98 12.61
CA GLY A 129 19.54 -1.22 11.37
C GLY A 129 18.44 -1.52 10.36
N LEU A 130 18.21 -0.54 9.47
CA LEU A 130 17.13 -0.60 8.46
C LEU A 130 17.40 -1.70 7.44
N LYS A 131 18.60 -1.74 6.84
CA LYS A 131 18.93 -2.64 5.73
C LYS A 131 18.74 -4.13 6.03
N LYS A 132 19.10 -4.60 7.24
CA LYS A 132 18.91 -6.01 7.62
C LYS A 132 17.42 -6.36 7.79
N ASN A 133 16.63 -5.45 8.35
CA ASN A 133 15.19 -5.65 8.50
C ASN A 133 14.47 -5.52 7.14
N GLU A 134 14.91 -4.65 6.27
CA GLU A 134 14.43 -4.53 4.90
C GLU A 134 14.66 -5.84 4.13
N ASN A 135 15.88 -6.38 4.12
CA ASN A 135 16.18 -7.66 3.47
C ASN A 135 15.31 -8.81 4.00
N ARG A 136 15.06 -8.83 5.32
CA ARG A 136 14.13 -9.80 5.89
C ARG A 136 12.71 -9.62 5.36
N LEU A 137 12.23 -8.38 5.25
CA LEU A 137 10.89 -8.09 4.72
C LEU A 137 10.79 -8.44 3.24
N TYR A 138 11.84 -8.20 2.44
CA TYR A 138 11.89 -8.67 1.04
C TYR A 138 11.67 -10.18 0.95
N ALA A 139 12.43 -10.96 1.72
CA ALA A 139 12.27 -12.41 1.75
C ALA A 139 10.86 -12.83 2.19
N MET A 140 10.32 -12.21 3.24
CA MET A 140 8.98 -12.52 3.74
C MET A 140 7.88 -12.18 2.73
N PHE A 141 7.95 -11.03 2.06
CA PHE A 141 6.95 -10.68 1.04
C PHE A 141 7.10 -11.52 -0.23
N ALA A 142 8.32 -11.93 -0.62
CA ALA A 142 8.51 -12.90 -1.69
C ALA A 142 7.82 -14.24 -1.36
N CYS A 143 8.02 -14.75 -0.15
CA CYS A 143 7.30 -15.95 0.33
C CYS A 143 5.78 -15.72 0.42
N ALA A 144 5.34 -14.52 0.84
CA ALA A 144 3.93 -14.17 0.89
C ALA A 144 3.29 -14.17 -0.50
N ASN A 145 3.99 -13.69 -1.50
CA ASN A 145 3.54 -13.75 -2.89
C ASN A 145 3.34 -15.21 -3.35
N LEU A 146 4.28 -16.10 -3.02
CA LEU A 146 4.15 -17.53 -3.34
C LEU A 146 2.99 -18.20 -2.58
N TYR A 147 2.73 -17.76 -1.36
CA TYR A 147 1.62 -18.25 -0.53
C TYR A 147 0.26 -17.66 -0.97
N SER A 148 0.25 -16.61 -1.77
CA SER A 148 -0.98 -15.93 -2.19
C SER A 148 -1.89 -16.86 -3.01
N PRO A 149 -3.24 -16.83 -2.79
CA PRO A 149 -4.20 -17.57 -3.61
C PRO A 149 -4.09 -17.30 -5.11
N ALA A 150 -3.64 -16.12 -5.50
CA ALA A 150 -3.42 -15.76 -6.90
C ALA A 150 -2.37 -16.67 -7.60
N ILE A 151 -1.42 -17.20 -6.84
CA ILE A 151 -0.43 -18.17 -7.35
C ILE A 151 -0.82 -19.60 -6.98
N ALA A 152 -1.29 -19.82 -5.73
CA ALA A 152 -1.71 -21.16 -5.27
C ALA A 152 -2.89 -21.74 -6.07
N GLY A 153 -3.76 -20.87 -6.62
CA GLY A 153 -4.89 -21.29 -7.48
C GLY A 153 -4.52 -21.60 -8.93
N ARG A 154 -3.28 -21.29 -9.37
CA ARG A 154 -2.76 -21.82 -10.63
C ARG A 154 -2.43 -23.30 -10.41
N LYS A 155 -3.41 -24.19 -10.69
CA LYS A 155 -3.09 -25.59 -10.96
C LYS A 155 -2.01 -25.58 -12.02
N LEU A 156 -0.81 -26.06 -11.68
CA LEU A 156 0.18 -26.44 -12.67
C LEU A 156 -0.54 -27.44 -13.57
N SER A 157 -0.93 -26.99 -14.76
CA SER A 157 -1.36 -27.87 -15.82
C SER A 157 -0.11 -28.68 -16.19
N THR A 158 0.05 -29.82 -15.58
CA THR A 158 0.98 -30.85 -16.04
C THR A 158 0.47 -31.31 -17.41
N THR A 159 1.10 -30.81 -18.45
CA THR A 159 1.12 -31.42 -19.78
C THR A 159 1.96 -32.68 -19.70
#